data_6c487cc7f8cf3c34bce304c7e178e2ce
#
_entry.id   6c487cc7f8cf3c34bce304c7e178e2ce
#
_cell.length_a   1.000
_cell.length_b   1.000
_cell.length_c   1.000
_cell.angle_alpha   90.00
_cell.angle_beta   90.00
_cell.angle_gamma   90.00
#
_symmetry.space_group_name_H-M   'P 1'
#
loop_
_entity.id
_entity.type
_entity.pdbx_description
1 polymer ?
#
loop_
_entity_poly.entity_id
_entity_poly.type
_entity_poly.pdbx_seq_one_letter_code
_entity_poly.pdbx_strand_id
1 'polypeptide(L)'
;MIRLSVPFRQALSRLTLPVMLMLSLGIILFGRADQDLGYHMRAGLDDVLAPAYAALAGPVEALEHGTGAIGNLFNLAGQNAALRAENAKLLKWQAVAMALEAQNDSLKSALDYVPSPTPEFFTAPVVADLGGVYARSVLVSTAPGNAVSPAQLVGAVAMDGRGIAGRVVEAGSHSARILLITDLNSRIPVGLGVHGAPALMTGTNGPDPQLLYWSPGQPPAEGDMVLSSSAGGAFPPGLPIGIVHYSVQNAPEVLPLADLDDLRLLRLFVYPTSQPELTPIVKTAKPAAKPHRHG
;
A
#
# COMPACT_ATOMS: atom_id res chain seq x y z
N MET A 1 -55.46 -16.54 -63.61
CA MET A 1 -54.69 -17.71 -64.08
C MET A 1 -54.52 -17.60 -65.59
N ILE A 2 -53.34 -17.15 -66.02
CA ILE A 2 -53.03 -16.93 -67.46
C ILE A 2 -52.57 -18.29 -68.00
N ARG A 3 -53.41 -18.93 -68.83
CA ARG A 3 -53.06 -20.18 -69.52
C ARG A 3 -52.17 -19.83 -70.70
N LEU A 4 -50.87 -20.02 -70.60
CA LEU A 4 -49.97 -19.97 -71.75
C LEU A 4 -50.29 -21.11 -72.72
N SER A 5 -50.46 -20.78 -73.98
CA SER A 5 -50.77 -21.71 -75.03
C SER A 5 -49.62 -22.70 -75.32
N VAL A 6 -49.94 -23.96 -75.60
CA VAL A 6 -49.01 -25.07 -75.79
C VAL A 6 -47.84 -24.79 -76.74
N PRO A 7 -47.97 -24.02 -77.84
CA PRO A 7 -46.90 -23.74 -78.75
C PRO A 7 -45.80 -22.87 -78.15
N PHE A 8 -46.15 -21.97 -77.14
CA PHE A 8 -45.19 -21.10 -76.49
C PHE A 8 -44.25 -21.86 -75.53
N ARG A 9 -44.74 -22.94 -74.91
CA ARG A 9 -43.92 -23.83 -74.07
C ARG A 9 -42.88 -24.62 -74.85
N GLN A 10 -43.24 -25.07 -76.09
CA GLN A 10 -42.31 -25.78 -76.97
C GLN A 10 -41.23 -24.85 -77.57
N ALA A 11 -41.56 -23.61 -77.87
CA ALA A 11 -40.59 -22.62 -78.30
C ALA A 11 -39.62 -22.23 -77.18
N LEU A 12 -40.15 -22.10 -75.95
CA LEU A 12 -39.32 -21.77 -74.79
C LEU A 12 -38.36 -22.94 -74.42
N SER A 13 -38.80 -24.19 -74.55
CA SER A 13 -37.95 -25.35 -74.26
C SER A 13 -36.83 -25.59 -75.31
N ARG A 14 -37.04 -25.14 -76.52
CA ARG A 14 -35.97 -25.17 -77.57
C ARG A 14 -34.99 -24.01 -77.44
N LEU A 15 -35.37 -22.91 -76.78
CA LEU A 15 -34.48 -21.76 -76.54
C LEU A 15 -33.66 -21.88 -75.28
N THR A 16 -34.09 -22.69 -74.32
CA THR A 16 -33.39 -22.86 -73.03
C THR A 16 -32.00 -23.49 -73.19
N LEU A 17 -31.86 -24.46 -74.09
CA LEU A 17 -30.59 -25.14 -74.29
C LEU A 17 -29.52 -24.22 -74.94
N PRO A 18 -29.76 -23.46 -76.05
CA PRO A 18 -28.78 -22.56 -76.58
C PRO A 18 -28.49 -21.37 -75.65
N VAL A 19 -29.51 -20.88 -74.86
CA VAL A 19 -29.32 -19.78 -73.91
C VAL A 19 -28.42 -20.26 -72.75
N MET A 20 -28.63 -21.48 -72.21
CA MET A 20 -27.77 -22.08 -71.22
C MET A 20 -26.36 -22.27 -71.71
N LEU A 21 -26.20 -22.69 -72.98
CA LEU A 21 -24.88 -22.89 -73.61
C LEU A 21 -24.15 -21.58 -73.82
N MET A 22 -24.88 -20.51 -74.26
CA MET A 22 -24.32 -19.19 -74.37
C MET A 22 -23.96 -18.59 -73.01
N LEU A 23 -24.76 -18.82 -71.97
CA LEU A 23 -24.48 -18.38 -70.61
C LEU A 23 -23.25 -19.13 -70.03
N SER A 24 -23.17 -20.44 -70.21
CA SER A 24 -22.03 -21.25 -69.80
C SER A 24 -20.75 -20.86 -70.54
N LEU A 25 -20.82 -20.65 -71.85
CA LEU A 25 -19.69 -20.17 -72.64
C LEU A 25 -19.25 -18.77 -72.23
N GLY A 26 -20.22 -17.87 -71.92
CA GLY A 26 -19.98 -16.55 -71.39
C GLY A 26 -19.25 -16.57 -70.07
N ILE A 27 -19.66 -17.44 -69.17
CA ILE A 27 -19.00 -17.62 -67.85
C ILE A 27 -17.58 -18.18 -68.02
N ILE A 28 -17.37 -19.13 -68.93
CA ILE A 28 -16.03 -19.70 -69.18
C ILE A 28 -15.11 -18.65 -69.85
N LEU A 29 -15.62 -17.88 -70.81
CA LEU A 29 -14.87 -16.79 -71.44
C LEU A 29 -14.56 -15.66 -70.48
N PHE A 30 -15.52 -15.31 -69.60
CA PHE A 30 -15.33 -14.32 -68.55
C PHE A 30 -14.34 -14.79 -67.45
N GLY A 31 -14.34 -16.08 -67.16
CA GLY A 31 -13.39 -16.66 -66.23
C GLY A 31 -11.96 -16.80 -66.78
N ARG A 32 -11.74 -16.69 -68.12
CA ARG A 32 -10.43 -16.71 -68.76
C ARG A 32 -9.92 -15.33 -69.20
N ALA A 33 -10.75 -14.28 -69.15
CA ALA A 33 -10.33 -12.93 -69.43
C ALA A 33 -9.58 -12.35 -68.23
N ASP A 34 -8.32 -12.13 -68.39
CA ASP A 34 -7.33 -11.40 -67.58
C ASP A 34 -7.73 -11.01 -66.16
N GLN A 35 -6.88 -11.45 -65.25
CA GLN A 35 -6.93 -11.08 -63.81
C GLN A 35 -6.90 -9.56 -63.58
N ASP A 36 -6.44 -8.77 -64.55
CA ASP A 36 -6.41 -7.30 -64.49
C ASP A 36 -7.76 -6.66 -64.66
N LEU A 37 -8.69 -7.21 -65.48
CA LEU A 37 -9.99 -6.64 -65.66
C LEU A 37 -10.89 -6.82 -64.39
N GLY A 38 -10.72 -7.92 -63.69
CA GLY A 38 -11.41 -8.19 -62.44
C GLY A 38 -11.03 -7.24 -61.31
N TYR A 39 -9.80 -6.79 -61.34
CA TYR A 39 -9.28 -5.84 -60.32
C TYR A 39 -9.87 -4.41 -60.54
N HIS A 40 -9.92 -3.93 -61.77
CA HIS A 40 -10.46 -2.64 -62.10
C HIS A 40 -11.98 -2.54 -61.96
N MET A 41 -12.69 -3.63 -62.17
CA MET A 41 -14.16 -3.64 -61.92
C MET A 41 -14.51 -3.70 -60.41
N ARG A 42 -13.70 -4.39 -59.59
CA ARG A 42 -13.87 -4.37 -58.14
C ARG A 42 -13.55 -2.99 -57.56
N ALA A 43 -12.43 -2.40 -57.97
CA ALA A 43 -12.04 -1.05 -57.54
C ALA A 43 -13.08 0.01 -57.92
N GLY A 44 -13.69 -0.10 -59.11
CA GLY A 44 -14.76 0.81 -59.52
C GLY A 44 -16.08 0.62 -58.79
N LEU A 45 -16.39 -0.62 -58.35
CA LEU A 45 -17.59 -0.88 -57.54
C LEU A 45 -17.37 -0.44 -56.07
N ASP A 46 -16.18 -0.62 -55.55
CA ASP A 46 -15.83 -0.15 -54.22
C ASP A 46 -15.87 1.36 -54.12
N ASP A 47 -15.42 2.08 -55.14
CA ASP A 47 -15.45 3.56 -55.19
C ASP A 47 -16.88 4.12 -55.30
N VAL A 48 -17.79 3.43 -55.95
CA VAL A 48 -19.20 3.85 -56.06
C VAL A 48 -19.99 3.48 -54.82
N LEU A 49 -19.62 2.37 -54.14
CA LEU A 49 -20.31 1.91 -52.93
C LEU A 49 -19.70 2.52 -51.64
N ALA A 50 -18.46 2.98 -51.67
CA ALA A 50 -17.79 3.59 -50.53
C ALA A 50 -18.57 4.75 -49.90
N PRO A 51 -19.15 5.71 -50.64
CA PRO A 51 -19.96 6.77 -50.02
C PRO A 51 -21.26 6.26 -49.41
N ALA A 52 -21.85 5.18 -49.96
CA ALA A 52 -23.05 4.55 -49.39
C ALA A 52 -22.75 3.82 -48.11
N TYR A 53 -21.61 3.10 -48.02
CA TYR A 53 -21.16 2.49 -46.77
C TYR A 53 -20.77 3.53 -45.72
N ALA A 54 -20.11 4.62 -46.13
CA ALA A 54 -19.76 5.71 -45.20
C ALA A 54 -21.01 6.43 -44.66
N ALA A 55 -22.05 6.57 -45.45
CA ALA A 55 -23.32 7.15 -45.00
C ALA A 55 -24.09 6.23 -44.03
N LEU A 56 -23.94 4.93 -44.14
CA LEU A 56 -24.58 3.96 -43.25
C LEU A 56 -23.76 3.67 -41.97
N ALA A 57 -22.42 3.81 -42.02
CA ALA A 57 -21.52 3.61 -40.86
C ALA A 57 -21.53 4.84 -39.92
N GLY A 58 -21.70 6.04 -40.44
CA GLY A 58 -21.67 7.27 -39.64
C GLY A 58 -22.65 7.33 -38.46
N PRO A 59 -23.93 6.90 -38.57
CA PRO A 59 -24.84 6.92 -37.44
C PRO A 59 -24.53 5.90 -36.35
N VAL A 60 -23.86 4.81 -36.67
CA VAL A 60 -23.51 3.77 -35.69
C VAL A 60 -22.33 4.22 -34.80
N GLU A 61 -21.31 4.85 -35.40
CA GLU A 61 -20.18 5.40 -34.63
C GLU A 61 -20.62 6.59 -33.76
N ALA A 62 -21.53 7.42 -34.23
CA ALA A 62 -22.10 8.54 -33.45
C ALA A 62 -22.92 8.04 -32.24
N LEU A 63 -23.59 6.90 -32.37
CA LEU A 63 -24.34 6.29 -31.25
C LEU A 63 -23.38 5.65 -30.21
N GLU A 64 -22.30 5.01 -30.63
CA GLU A 64 -21.30 4.43 -29.70
C GLU A 64 -20.58 5.55 -28.93
N HIS A 65 -20.20 6.63 -29.58
CA HIS A 65 -19.59 7.81 -28.91
C HIS A 65 -20.58 8.56 -28.01
N GLY A 66 -21.85 8.58 -28.36
CA GLY A 66 -22.90 9.23 -27.58
C GLY A 66 -23.22 8.48 -26.26
N THR A 67 -23.32 7.19 -26.33
CA THR A 67 -23.58 6.36 -25.11
C THR A 67 -22.39 6.33 -24.15
N GLY A 68 -21.15 6.34 -24.65
CA GLY A 68 -19.94 6.44 -23.85
C GLY A 68 -19.83 7.80 -23.14
N ALA A 69 -20.18 8.89 -23.82
CA ALA A 69 -20.14 10.23 -23.24
C ALA A 69 -21.17 10.42 -22.10
N ILE A 70 -22.37 9.87 -22.25
CA ILE A 70 -23.42 9.93 -21.22
C ILE A 70 -23.02 9.05 -20.03
N GLY A 71 -22.49 7.85 -20.25
CA GLY A 71 -21.98 6.97 -19.20
C GLY A 71 -20.83 7.61 -18.40
N ASN A 72 -19.93 8.29 -19.09
CA ASN A 72 -18.83 9.02 -18.45
C ASN A 72 -19.32 10.23 -17.63
N LEU A 73 -20.35 10.95 -18.07
CA LEU A 73 -20.93 12.07 -17.32
C LEU A 73 -21.62 11.59 -16.02
N PHE A 74 -22.33 10.49 -16.05
CA PHE A 74 -22.92 9.89 -14.84
C PHE A 74 -21.85 9.36 -13.89
N ASN A 75 -20.77 8.76 -14.42
CA ASN A 75 -19.65 8.28 -13.63
C ASN A 75 -18.88 9.46 -13.00
N LEU A 76 -18.65 10.54 -13.73
CA LEU A 76 -18.05 11.77 -13.22
C LEU A 76 -18.92 12.46 -12.15
N ALA A 77 -20.23 12.49 -12.32
CA ALA A 77 -21.13 13.02 -11.30
C ALA A 77 -21.12 12.18 -10.03
N GLY A 78 -21.11 10.84 -10.17
CA GLY A 78 -20.98 9.90 -9.05
C GLY A 78 -19.65 10.03 -8.32
N GLN A 79 -18.55 10.10 -9.07
CA GLN A 79 -17.20 10.33 -8.51
C GLN A 79 -17.10 11.68 -7.79
N ASN A 80 -17.68 12.75 -8.38
CA ASN A 80 -17.69 14.07 -7.76
C ASN A 80 -18.50 14.09 -6.46
N ALA A 81 -19.63 13.40 -6.42
CA ALA A 81 -20.43 13.23 -5.20
C ALA A 81 -19.67 12.42 -4.13
N ALA A 82 -19.00 11.33 -4.51
CA ALA A 82 -18.19 10.53 -3.63
C ALA A 82 -16.99 11.32 -3.06
N LEU A 83 -16.27 12.05 -3.91
CA LEU A 83 -15.16 12.92 -3.49
C LEU A 83 -15.62 14.06 -2.57
N ARG A 84 -16.80 14.64 -2.81
CA ARG A 84 -17.37 15.64 -1.89
C ARG A 84 -17.74 15.04 -0.54
N ALA A 85 -18.30 13.85 -0.52
CA ALA A 85 -18.63 13.15 0.70
C ALA A 85 -17.37 12.76 1.50
N GLU A 86 -16.33 12.29 0.81
CA GLU A 86 -15.03 11.99 1.40
C GLU A 86 -14.36 13.26 1.95
N ASN A 87 -14.37 14.35 1.18
CA ASN A 87 -13.83 15.63 1.65
C ASN A 87 -14.57 16.14 2.89
N ALA A 88 -15.90 16.08 2.91
CA ALA A 88 -16.69 16.43 4.08
C ALA A 88 -16.36 15.55 5.31
N LYS A 89 -16.12 14.25 5.08
CA LYS A 89 -15.67 13.32 6.13
C LYS A 89 -14.28 13.70 6.65
N LEU A 90 -13.34 14.00 5.76
CA LEU A 90 -11.97 14.42 6.13
C LEU A 90 -11.98 15.73 6.92
N LEU A 91 -12.76 16.73 6.50
CA LEU A 91 -12.91 18.00 7.23
C LEU A 91 -13.50 17.78 8.64
N LYS A 92 -14.47 16.86 8.77
CA LYS A 92 -15.00 16.49 10.07
C LYS A 92 -13.94 15.84 10.97
N TRP A 93 -13.15 14.91 10.41
CA TRP A 93 -12.05 14.30 11.15
C TRP A 93 -10.97 15.31 11.54
N GLN A 94 -10.65 16.25 10.65
CA GLN A 94 -9.71 17.35 10.95
C GLN A 94 -10.21 18.20 12.12
N ALA A 95 -11.49 18.57 12.12
CA ALA A 95 -12.05 19.33 13.23
C ALA A 95 -11.99 18.56 14.56
N VAL A 96 -12.28 17.26 14.55
CA VAL A 96 -12.15 16.39 15.74
C VAL A 96 -10.71 16.31 16.21
N ALA A 97 -9.76 16.14 15.28
CA ALA A 97 -8.33 16.08 15.61
C ALA A 97 -7.85 17.37 16.27
N MET A 98 -8.20 18.53 15.72
CA MET A 98 -7.88 19.86 16.32
C MET A 98 -8.50 20.03 17.70
N ALA A 99 -9.73 19.57 17.90
CA ALA A 99 -10.38 19.65 19.21
C ALA A 99 -9.68 18.75 20.25
N LEU A 100 -9.29 17.53 19.85
CA LEU A 100 -8.53 16.63 20.72
C LEU A 100 -7.13 17.16 21.03
N GLU A 101 -6.46 17.76 20.06
CA GLU A 101 -5.16 18.42 20.27
C GLU A 101 -5.26 19.55 21.28
N ALA A 102 -6.23 20.46 21.12
CA ALA A 102 -6.48 21.54 22.07
C ALA A 102 -6.82 21.01 23.48
N GLN A 103 -7.62 19.94 23.57
CA GLN A 103 -7.93 19.28 24.85
C GLN A 103 -6.68 18.65 25.46
N ASN A 104 -5.85 17.99 24.68
CA ASN A 104 -4.59 17.39 25.13
C ASN A 104 -3.62 18.46 25.66
N ASP A 105 -3.49 19.58 24.96
CA ASP A 105 -2.63 20.69 25.38
C ASP A 105 -3.14 21.36 26.65
N SER A 106 -4.46 21.48 26.80
CA SER A 106 -5.08 21.97 28.04
C SER A 106 -4.79 21.03 29.23
N LEU A 107 -4.89 19.71 29.01
CA LEU A 107 -4.56 18.71 30.02
C LEU A 107 -3.07 18.72 30.40
N LYS A 108 -2.18 18.81 29.39
CA LYS A 108 -0.75 18.95 29.64
C LYS A 108 -0.40 20.18 30.41
N SER A 109 -1.03 21.32 30.11
CA SER A 109 -0.85 22.56 30.83
C SER A 109 -1.34 22.46 32.26
N ALA A 110 -2.47 21.78 32.49
CA ALA A 110 -3.02 21.56 33.83
C ALA A 110 -2.16 20.63 34.71
N LEU A 111 -1.35 19.77 34.07
CA LEU A 111 -0.44 18.84 34.75
C LEU A 111 1.00 19.38 34.85
N ASP A 112 1.27 20.62 34.46
CA ASP A 112 2.63 21.16 34.32
C ASP A 112 3.55 20.24 33.53
N TYR A 113 2.99 19.57 32.52
CA TYR A 113 3.72 18.60 31.72
C TYR A 113 4.78 19.31 30.86
N VAL A 114 6.04 18.96 31.08
CA VAL A 114 7.13 19.39 30.22
C VAL A 114 7.19 18.43 29.03
N PRO A 115 6.88 18.89 27.81
CA PRO A 115 6.94 18.01 26.64
C PRO A 115 8.37 17.50 26.41
N SER A 116 8.47 16.21 26.13
CA SER A 116 9.75 15.67 25.65
C SER A 116 10.14 16.38 24.36
N PRO A 117 11.43 16.65 24.15
CA PRO A 117 11.88 17.27 22.91
C PRO A 117 11.46 16.45 21.69
N THR A 118 11.08 17.14 20.62
CA THR A 118 10.73 16.49 19.34
C THR A 118 11.88 15.59 18.88
N PRO A 119 11.63 14.33 18.53
CA PRO A 119 12.68 13.45 18.09
C PRO A 119 13.31 13.96 16.80
N GLU A 120 14.62 13.93 16.73
CA GLU A 120 15.34 14.12 15.48
C GLU A 120 15.20 12.86 14.64
N PHE A 121 14.99 13.04 13.36
CA PHE A 121 14.93 11.90 12.44
C PHE A 121 15.74 12.15 11.18
N PHE A 122 16.24 11.09 10.61
CA PHE A 122 16.85 11.10 9.29
C PHE A 122 16.43 9.86 8.51
N THR A 123 16.47 9.96 7.19
CA THR A 123 16.09 8.87 6.31
C THR A 123 17.34 8.12 5.87
N ALA A 124 17.33 6.80 6.04
CA ALA A 124 18.42 5.92 5.71
C ALA A 124 17.96 4.85 4.69
N PRO A 125 18.65 4.69 3.56
CA PRO A 125 18.36 3.61 2.62
C PRO A 125 18.81 2.26 3.19
N VAL A 126 18.01 1.24 2.97
CA VAL A 126 18.37 -0.15 3.27
C VAL A 126 19.37 -0.62 2.21
N VAL A 127 20.52 -1.11 2.64
CA VAL A 127 21.61 -1.56 1.78
C VAL A 127 21.76 -3.07 1.73
N ALA A 128 21.29 -3.76 2.76
CA ALA A 128 21.29 -5.22 2.80
C ALA A 128 20.20 -5.73 3.75
N ASP A 129 19.52 -6.78 3.33
CA ASP A 129 18.74 -7.63 4.22
C ASP A 129 19.68 -8.73 4.76
N LEU A 130 19.86 -8.73 6.07
CA LEU A 130 20.68 -9.71 6.77
C LEU A 130 19.81 -10.83 7.37
N GLY A 131 18.59 -10.99 6.81
CA GLY A 131 17.65 -12.02 7.20
C GLY A 131 18.25 -13.41 7.08
N GLY A 132 18.07 -14.21 8.11
CA GLY A 132 18.47 -15.59 8.17
C GLY A 132 17.52 -16.40 9.03
N VAL A 133 17.75 -17.71 9.11
CA VAL A 133 16.89 -18.63 9.87
C VAL A 133 16.78 -18.24 11.35
N TYR A 134 17.77 -17.55 11.89
CA TYR A 134 17.87 -17.25 13.34
C TYR A 134 17.79 -15.75 13.67
N ALA A 135 17.84 -14.86 12.69
CA ALA A 135 17.80 -13.43 12.93
C ALA A 135 17.16 -12.70 11.75
N ARG A 136 16.26 -11.76 12.03
CA ARG A 136 15.69 -10.85 11.04
C ARG A 136 16.19 -9.43 11.32
N SER A 137 17.17 -9.00 10.54
CA SER A 137 17.75 -7.67 10.66
C SER A 137 18.09 -7.09 9.29
N VAL A 138 18.06 -5.77 9.17
CA VAL A 138 18.46 -5.06 7.96
C VAL A 138 19.60 -4.10 8.27
N LEU A 139 20.47 -3.90 7.29
CA LEU A 139 21.55 -2.92 7.35
C LEU A 139 21.12 -1.68 6.57
N VAL A 140 21.21 -0.53 7.20
CA VAL A 140 20.96 0.77 6.56
C VAL A 140 22.24 1.54 6.42
N SER A 141 22.34 2.36 5.37
CA SER A 141 23.46 3.29 5.19
C SER A 141 23.19 4.58 5.97
N THR A 142 24.12 4.96 6.83
CA THR A 142 24.11 6.26 7.49
C THR A 142 25.11 7.16 6.74
N ALA A 143 24.62 8.14 6.00
CA ALA A 143 25.46 9.01 5.20
C ALA A 143 26.50 9.73 6.09
N PRO A 144 27.75 9.90 5.60
CA PRO A 144 28.74 10.72 6.30
C PRO A 144 28.24 12.17 6.34
N GLY A 145 28.13 12.75 7.53
CA GLY A 145 27.62 14.12 7.72
C GLY A 145 26.32 14.22 8.50
N ASN A 146 25.72 13.11 8.91
CA ASN A 146 24.64 13.15 9.90
C ASN A 146 25.18 13.71 11.22
N ALA A 147 24.47 14.71 11.76
CA ALA A 147 24.83 15.37 13.03
C ALA A 147 24.76 14.41 14.25
N VAL A 148 24.24 13.19 14.05
CA VAL A 148 24.00 12.20 15.10
C VAL A 148 25.18 11.23 15.18
N SER A 149 25.77 11.12 16.36
CA SER A 149 26.89 10.18 16.59
C SER A 149 26.40 8.72 16.57
N PRO A 150 27.23 7.73 16.19
CA PRO A 150 26.87 6.32 16.21
C PRO A 150 26.28 5.85 17.57
N ALA A 151 26.84 6.37 18.67
CA ALA A 151 26.36 6.03 20.01
C ALA A 151 24.91 6.48 20.27
N GLN A 152 24.51 7.59 19.69
CA GLN A 152 23.12 8.12 19.81
C GLN A 152 22.15 7.38 18.89
N LEU A 153 22.65 6.74 17.84
CA LEU A 153 21.82 5.92 16.94
C LEU A 153 21.39 4.60 17.56
N VAL A 154 22.17 4.05 18.46
CA VAL A 154 21.79 2.79 19.14
C VAL A 154 20.56 3.04 19.99
N GLY A 155 19.51 2.24 19.76
CA GLY A 155 18.20 2.42 20.38
C GLY A 155 17.21 3.27 19.56
N ALA A 156 17.66 3.93 18.48
CA ALA A 156 16.77 4.67 17.59
C ALA A 156 15.68 3.76 17.01
N VAL A 157 14.47 4.29 16.89
CA VAL A 157 13.33 3.57 16.31
C VAL A 157 13.35 3.71 14.80
N ALA A 158 13.32 2.60 14.10
CA ALA A 158 13.22 2.56 12.65
C ALA A 158 11.76 2.39 12.23
N MET A 159 11.27 3.31 11.41
CA MET A 159 9.91 3.28 10.88
C MET A 159 9.94 3.35 9.36
N ASP A 160 9.01 2.63 8.74
CA ASP A 160 8.62 2.88 7.35
C ASP A 160 7.57 4.00 7.28
N GLY A 161 6.92 4.18 6.14
CA GLY A 161 5.86 5.19 5.99
C GLY A 161 4.59 4.90 6.80
N ARG A 162 4.41 3.70 7.35
CA ARG A 162 3.16 3.21 7.93
C ARG A 162 3.28 2.79 9.39
N GLY A 163 4.42 2.24 9.81
CA GLY A 163 4.59 1.72 11.15
C GLY A 163 6.03 1.46 11.56
N ILE A 164 6.21 0.92 12.76
CA ILE A 164 7.52 0.51 13.26
C ILE A 164 8.01 -0.72 12.50
N ALA A 165 9.21 -0.62 11.92
CA ALA A 165 9.91 -1.75 11.32
C ALA A 165 10.85 -2.45 12.33
N GLY A 166 11.46 -1.69 13.24
CA GLY A 166 12.41 -2.22 14.21
C GLY A 166 13.13 -1.15 15.01
N ARG A 167 14.26 -1.52 15.58
CA ARG A 167 15.16 -0.59 16.29
C ARG A 167 16.61 -0.82 15.93
N VAL A 168 17.41 0.22 16.00
CA VAL A 168 18.86 0.14 15.84
C VAL A 168 19.50 -0.58 17.03
N VAL A 169 20.21 -1.66 16.77
CA VAL A 169 20.93 -2.44 17.80
C VAL A 169 22.43 -2.23 17.73
N GLU A 170 22.96 -1.92 16.55
CA GLU A 170 24.36 -1.62 16.31
C GLU A 170 24.48 -0.43 15.36
N ALA A 171 25.42 0.46 15.61
CA ALA A 171 25.70 1.58 14.73
C ALA A 171 27.20 1.76 14.55
N GLY A 172 27.63 1.84 13.31
CA GLY A 172 28.98 2.17 12.87
C GLY A 172 29.05 3.58 12.29
N SER A 173 30.21 3.93 11.74
CA SER A 173 30.44 5.26 11.14
C SER A 173 29.62 5.51 9.86
N HIS A 174 29.27 4.47 9.12
CA HIS A 174 28.60 4.57 7.80
C HIS A 174 27.39 3.65 7.65
N SER A 175 27.10 2.86 8.68
CA SER A 175 25.98 1.91 8.63
C SER A 175 25.41 1.68 10.02
N ALA A 176 24.12 1.28 10.07
CA ALA A 176 23.47 0.85 11.28
C ALA A 176 22.69 -0.44 11.02
N ARG A 177 22.71 -1.35 11.99
CA ARG A 177 21.93 -2.58 11.97
C ARG A 177 20.62 -2.37 12.72
N ILE A 178 19.53 -2.69 12.07
CA ILE A 178 18.18 -2.60 12.61
C ILE A 178 17.68 -4.01 12.86
N LEU A 179 17.32 -4.30 14.10
CA LEU A 179 16.62 -5.52 14.49
C LEU A 179 15.14 -5.32 14.18
N LEU A 180 14.57 -6.17 13.33
CA LEU A 180 13.17 -6.09 12.95
C LEU A 180 12.25 -6.52 14.10
N ILE A 181 11.00 -6.05 14.07
CA ILE A 181 9.99 -6.42 15.07
C ILE A 181 9.63 -7.91 15.02
N THR A 182 9.88 -8.56 13.89
CA THR A 182 9.65 -9.99 13.66
C THR A 182 10.79 -10.89 14.15
N ASP A 183 11.94 -10.34 14.56
CA ASP A 183 13.07 -11.11 15.04
C ASP A 183 12.77 -11.82 16.37
N LEU A 184 13.27 -13.04 16.57
CA LEU A 184 13.09 -13.83 17.81
C LEU A 184 13.58 -13.12 19.07
N ASN A 185 14.56 -12.22 18.94
CA ASN A 185 15.08 -11.44 20.06
C ASN A 185 14.34 -10.12 20.24
N SER A 186 13.40 -9.80 19.36
CA SER A 186 12.57 -8.60 19.47
C SER A 186 11.48 -8.83 20.51
N ARG A 187 11.51 -8.03 21.58
CA ARG A 187 10.47 -7.99 22.61
C ARG A 187 10.08 -6.55 22.84
N ILE A 188 8.84 -6.25 22.52
CA ILE A 188 8.34 -4.88 22.54
C ILE A 188 7.12 -4.82 23.45
N PRO A 189 7.17 -4.06 24.55
CA PRO A 189 5.98 -3.77 25.33
C PRO A 189 5.01 -2.93 24.50
N VAL A 190 3.76 -3.36 24.46
CA VAL A 190 2.72 -2.74 23.64
C VAL A 190 1.47 -2.41 24.44
N GLY A 191 0.69 -1.47 23.93
CA GLY A 191 -0.67 -1.17 24.39
C GLY A 191 -1.65 -1.60 23.31
N LEU A 192 -2.71 -2.28 23.70
CA LEU A 192 -3.73 -2.83 22.81
C LEU A 192 -5.02 -2.00 22.84
N GLY A 193 -5.57 -1.78 21.66
CA GLY A 193 -6.86 -1.10 21.51
C GLY A 193 -6.90 0.32 22.06
N VAL A 194 -8.11 0.83 22.23
CA VAL A 194 -8.36 2.23 22.67
C VAL A 194 -7.91 2.50 24.12
N HIS A 195 -7.94 1.47 24.96
CA HIS A 195 -7.59 1.59 26.38
C HIS A 195 -6.11 1.36 26.67
N GLY A 196 -5.32 1.00 25.68
CA GLY A 196 -3.89 0.73 25.84
C GLY A 196 -3.60 -0.45 26.77
N ALA A 197 -4.41 -1.52 26.72
CA ALA A 197 -4.22 -2.69 27.58
C ALA A 197 -2.81 -3.26 27.37
N PRO A 198 -2.01 -3.43 28.45
CA PRO A 198 -0.61 -3.82 28.30
C PRO A 198 -0.47 -5.27 27.86
N ALA A 199 0.46 -5.49 26.92
CA ALA A 199 0.89 -6.80 26.48
C ALA A 199 2.37 -6.76 26.06
N LEU A 200 2.96 -7.93 25.82
CA LEU A 200 4.30 -8.07 25.26
C LEU A 200 4.21 -8.66 23.86
N MET A 201 4.70 -7.95 22.87
CA MET A 201 4.86 -8.46 21.52
C MET A 201 6.25 -9.08 21.38
N THR A 202 6.30 -10.28 20.80
CA THR A 202 7.55 -11.03 20.57
C THR A 202 7.62 -11.48 19.12
N GLY A 203 8.74 -11.26 18.49
CA GLY A 203 8.97 -11.75 17.14
C GLY A 203 9.06 -13.27 17.09
N THR A 204 8.68 -13.84 15.97
CA THR A 204 8.59 -15.28 15.72
C THR A 204 9.55 -15.77 14.63
N ASN A 205 10.31 -14.87 13.99
CA ASN A 205 11.01 -15.04 12.72
C ASN A 205 10.05 -15.31 11.53
N GLY A 206 8.75 -15.38 11.78
CA GLY A 206 7.69 -15.37 10.76
C GLY A 206 7.33 -13.96 10.35
N PRO A 207 6.31 -13.81 9.50
CA PRO A 207 5.80 -12.50 9.10
C PRO A 207 5.12 -11.78 10.27
N ASP A 208 4.44 -12.51 11.15
CA ASP A 208 3.60 -11.96 12.19
C ASP A 208 4.18 -12.22 13.59
N PRO A 209 4.53 -11.16 14.34
CA PRO A 209 4.89 -11.24 15.74
C PRO A 209 3.72 -11.71 16.61
N GLN A 210 4.01 -12.43 17.69
CA GLN A 210 3.02 -12.96 18.62
C GLN A 210 2.83 -12.04 19.84
N LEU A 211 1.60 -11.97 20.35
CA LEU A 211 1.29 -11.29 21.59
C LEU A 211 1.33 -12.27 22.77
N LEU A 212 2.01 -11.87 23.83
CA LEU A 212 2.15 -12.62 25.07
C LEU A 212 1.86 -11.72 26.29
N TYR A 213 1.58 -12.31 27.42
CA TYR A 213 1.50 -11.65 28.73
C TYR A 213 0.56 -10.44 28.77
N TRP A 214 -0.64 -10.57 28.21
CA TRP A 214 -1.68 -9.56 28.37
C TRP A 214 -2.35 -9.59 29.73
N SER A 215 -3.04 -8.52 30.09
CA SER A 215 -3.75 -8.41 31.37
C SER A 215 -4.85 -9.47 31.51
N PRO A 216 -4.93 -10.14 32.66
CA PRO A 216 -6.02 -11.08 32.94
C PRO A 216 -7.39 -10.40 32.75
N GLY A 217 -8.29 -11.04 32.02
CA GLY A 217 -9.65 -10.51 31.78
C GLY A 217 -9.76 -9.48 30.63
N GLN A 218 -8.65 -9.14 29.98
CA GLN A 218 -8.62 -8.27 28.80
C GLN A 218 -7.82 -8.93 27.69
N PRO A 219 -8.33 -10.01 27.09
CA PRO A 219 -7.65 -10.63 25.97
C PRO A 219 -7.59 -9.67 24.77
N PRO A 220 -6.57 -9.76 23.91
CA PRO A 220 -6.51 -9.01 22.68
C PRO A 220 -7.78 -9.23 21.85
N ALA A 221 -8.39 -8.19 21.33
CA ALA A 221 -9.54 -8.33 20.43
C ALA A 221 -9.07 -8.28 18.96
N GLU A 222 -9.72 -9.07 18.10
CA GLU A 222 -9.47 -9.03 16.66
C GLU A 222 -9.70 -7.62 16.12
N GLY A 223 -8.71 -7.07 15.39
CA GLY A 223 -8.77 -5.71 14.85
C GLY A 223 -8.30 -4.61 15.80
N ASP A 224 -7.90 -4.93 17.03
CA ASP A 224 -7.32 -3.94 17.94
C ASP A 224 -6.03 -3.35 17.37
N MET A 225 -5.88 -2.02 17.49
CA MET A 225 -4.64 -1.34 17.14
C MET A 225 -3.56 -1.65 18.18
N VAL A 226 -2.38 -2.01 17.73
CA VAL A 226 -1.20 -2.27 18.56
C VAL A 226 -0.25 -1.07 18.48
N LEU A 227 -0.05 -0.43 19.61
CA LEU A 227 0.84 0.73 19.75
C LEU A 227 1.99 0.41 20.68
N SER A 228 3.16 1.06 20.46
CA SER A 228 4.27 0.93 21.40
C SER A 228 3.94 1.49 22.77
N SER A 229 4.48 0.88 23.83
CA SER A 229 4.38 1.34 25.20
C SER A 229 5.74 1.82 25.71
N SER A 230 5.73 2.78 26.63
CA SER A 230 6.94 3.25 27.34
C SER A 230 7.45 2.27 28.38
N ALA A 231 6.74 1.17 28.66
CA ALA A 231 7.19 0.16 29.59
C ALA A 231 8.52 -0.45 29.11
N GLY A 232 9.54 -0.42 29.96
CA GLY A 232 10.89 -0.90 29.61
C GLY A 232 11.79 0.10 28.88
N GLY A 233 11.32 1.31 28.54
CA GLY A 233 12.15 2.42 28.04
C GLY A 233 12.76 2.23 26.65
N ALA A 234 12.40 1.14 25.94
CA ALA A 234 13.00 0.81 24.64
C ALA A 234 12.34 1.55 23.48
N PHE A 235 11.08 1.93 23.63
CA PHE A 235 10.30 2.64 22.63
C PHE A 235 9.53 3.79 23.28
N PRO A 236 9.36 4.93 22.61
CA PRO A 236 8.40 5.92 23.03
C PRO A 236 6.98 5.37 22.91
N PRO A 237 6.03 5.84 23.72
CA PRO A 237 4.67 5.36 23.65
C PRO A 237 3.92 5.90 22.45
N GLY A 238 2.94 5.13 21.97
CA GLY A 238 1.97 5.58 20.97
C GLY A 238 2.40 5.45 19.51
N LEU A 239 3.53 4.82 19.21
CA LEU A 239 3.93 4.58 17.82
C LEU A 239 3.16 3.38 17.25
N PRO A 240 2.63 3.47 16.02
CA PRO A 240 1.85 2.40 15.40
C PRO A 240 2.76 1.21 15.03
N ILE A 241 2.32 0.02 15.42
CA ILE A 241 3.02 -1.23 15.11
C ILE A 241 2.21 -2.07 14.14
N GLY A 242 0.95 -2.38 14.47
CA GLY A 242 0.14 -3.31 13.73
C GLY A 242 -1.30 -3.40 14.22
N ILE A 243 -1.97 -4.44 13.78
CA ILE A 243 -3.34 -4.76 14.14
C ILE A 243 -3.37 -6.20 14.65
N VAL A 244 -4.13 -6.44 15.73
CA VAL A 244 -4.31 -7.79 16.28
C VAL A 244 -5.06 -8.65 15.29
N HIS A 245 -4.52 -9.83 15.03
CA HIS A 245 -5.12 -10.88 14.24
C HIS A 245 -4.97 -12.24 14.94
N TYR A 246 -5.95 -13.12 14.79
CA TYR A 246 -5.86 -14.47 15.34
C TYR A 246 -5.46 -15.46 14.26
N SER A 247 -4.37 -16.21 14.52
CA SER A 247 -3.93 -17.28 13.64
C SER A 247 -4.92 -18.45 13.63
N VAL A 248 -4.73 -19.37 12.69
CA VAL A 248 -5.53 -20.61 12.60
C VAL A 248 -5.48 -21.42 13.90
N GLN A 249 -4.41 -21.28 14.68
CA GLN A 249 -4.22 -21.94 15.98
C GLN A 249 -4.85 -21.16 17.14
N ASN A 250 -5.61 -20.11 16.85
CA ASN A 250 -6.25 -19.22 17.83
C ASN A 250 -5.24 -18.52 18.75
N ALA A 251 -4.02 -18.26 18.26
CA ALA A 251 -3.02 -17.45 18.93
C ALA A 251 -3.13 -16.01 18.46
N PRO A 252 -3.11 -15.01 19.37
CA PRO A 252 -3.12 -13.61 18.97
C PRO A 252 -1.76 -13.22 18.40
N GLU A 253 -1.76 -12.78 17.17
CA GLU A 253 -0.63 -12.31 16.39
C GLU A 253 -0.84 -10.85 15.99
N VAL A 254 0.20 -10.19 15.54
CA VAL A 254 0.14 -8.80 15.09
C VAL A 254 0.45 -8.75 13.61
N LEU A 255 -0.49 -8.29 12.81
CA LEU A 255 -0.26 -7.97 11.41
C LEU A 255 0.47 -6.61 11.35
N PRO A 256 1.74 -6.54 10.97
CA PRO A 256 2.50 -5.29 10.95
C PRO A 256 1.92 -4.29 9.97
N LEU A 257 1.91 -3.00 10.33
CA LEU A 257 1.60 -1.93 9.39
C LEU A 257 2.77 -1.65 8.44
N ALA A 258 4.00 -1.84 8.92
CA ALA A 258 5.21 -1.72 8.13
C ALA A 258 5.33 -2.89 7.13
N ASP A 259 5.76 -2.60 5.91
CA ASP A 259 6.06 -3.63 4.92
C ASP A 259 7.47 -4.17 5.14
N LEU A 260 7.54 -5.23 5.96
CA LEU A 260 8.83 -5.78 6.40
C LEU A 260 9.53 -6.62 5.33
N ASP A 261 8.86 -6.94 4.24
CA ASP A 261 9.41 -7.74 3.13
C ASP A 261 9.98 -6.87 2.00
N ASP A 262 9.56 -5.58 1.86
CA ASP A 262 10.10 -4.63 0.87
C ASP A 262 10.57 -3.32 1.53
N LEU A 263 11.49 -3.43 2.47
CA LEU A 263 12.08 -2.27 3.14
C LEU A 263 13.16 -1.63 2.25
N ARG A 264 12.91 -0.44 1.73
CA ARG A 264 13.87 0.31 0.90
C ARG A 264 14.42 1.53 1.62
N LEU A 265 13.58 2.22 2.35
CA LEU A 265 13.88 3.46 3.05
C LEU A 265 13.29 3.40 4.44
N LEU A 266 14.11 3.66 5.45
CA LEU A 266 13.67 3.74 6.84
C LEU A 266 13.95 5.12 7.42
N ARG A 267 13.02 5.64 8.20
CA ARG A 267 13.22 6.82 9.03
C ARG A 267 13.68 6.38 10.40
N LEU A 268 14.85 6.85 10.80
CA LEU A 268 15.41 6.57 12.11
C LEU A 268 15.12 7.75 13.03
N PHE A 269 14.31 7.51 14.05
CA PHE A 269 13.92 8.50 15.05
C PHE A 269 14.80 8.33 16.29
N VAL A 270 15.58 9.35 16.58
CA VAL A 270 16.42 9.41 17.76
C VAL A 270 15.63 10.11 18.86
N TYR A 271 15.25 9.36 19.86
CA TYR A 271 14.60 9.91 21.05
C TYR A 271 15.68 10.20 22.09
N PRO A 272 15.70 11.39 22.70
CA PRO A 272 16.61 11.64 23.81
C PRO A 272 16.27 10.65 24.92
N THR A 273 17.17 9.71 25.13
CA THR A 273 17.03 8.74 26.23
C THR A 273 17.24 9.51 27.53
N SER A 274 16.15 9.87 28.19
CA SER A 274 16.21 10.28 29.59
C SER A 274 16.48 9.04 30.46
N GLN A 275 17.65 8.45 30.34
CA GLN A 275 18.20 7.67 31.43
C GLN A 275 18.49 8.73 32.52
N PRO A 276 17.82 8.69 33.67
CA PRO A 276 18.33 9.42 34.80
C PRO A 276 19.74 8.88 35.02
N GLU A 277 20.74 9.74 34.78
CA GLU A 277 22.09 9.46 35.15
C GLU A 277 22.05 9.08 36.61
N LEU A 278 22.18 7.81 36.94
CA LEU A 278 22.33 7.35 38.31
C LEU A 278 23.65 7.91 38.76
N THR A 279 23.66 9.17 39.15
CA THR A 279 24.78 9.78 39.84
C THR A 279 25.00 8.88 41.06
N PRO A 280 26.11 8.15 41.13
CA PRO A 280 26.39 7.32 42.30
C PRO A 280 26.38 8.25 43.49
N ILE A 281 25.46 8.05 44.43
CA ILE A 281 25.47 8.74 45.70
C ILE A 281 26.71 8.24 46.42
N VAL A 282 27.85 8.88 46.15
CA VAL A 282 29.05 8.70 46.97
C VAL A 282 28.70 9.33 48.30
N LYS A 283 28.19 8.52 49.22
CA LYS A 283 28.19 8.85 50.65
C LYS A 283 29.62 9.08 51.05
N THR A 284 30.08 10.32 50.99
CA THR A 284 31.30 10.73 51.68
C THR A 284 31.07 10.51 53.17
N ALA A 285 31.56 9.33 53.62
CA ALA A 285 31.64 9.06 55.03
C ALA A 285 32.55 10.09 55.65
N LYS A 286 32.01 10.95 56.49
CA LYS A 286 32.73 11.93 57.30
C LYS A 286 33.77 11.16 58.13
N PRO A 287 35.07 11.45 58.07
CA PRO A 287 36.05 10.74 58.89
C PRO A 287 35.74 10.96 60.37
N ALA A 288 35.67 9.87 61.10
CA ALA A 288 35.51 9.89 62.55
C ALA A 288 36.68 10.63 63.18
N ALA A 289 36.34 11.66 63.98
CA ALA A 289 37.33 12.38 64.79
C ALA A 289 38.02 11.41 65.75
N LYS A 290 39.36 11.43 65.73
CA LYS A 290 40.18 10.69 66.74
C LYS A 290 39.92 11.19 68.14
N PRO A 291 39.78 10.32 69.12
CA PRO A 291 39.66 10.78 70.52
C PRO A 291 40.99 11.34 71.01
N HIS A 292 40.94 12.55 71.53
CA HIS A 292 42.06 13.14 72.29
C HIS A 292 42.35 12.23 73.54
N ARG A 293 43.52 11.67 73.58
CA ARG A 293 44.10 11.11 74.83
C ARG A 293 44.69 12.26 75.63
N HIS A 294 44.08 12.55 76.79
CA HIS A 294 44.73 13.27 77.86
C HIS A 294 45.65 12.27 78.62
N GLY A 295 46.90 12.61 78.75
CA GLY A 295 47.83 12.09 79.67
C GLY A 295 48.49 13.22 80.41
#